data_09cdabe8f0e4aac1de7a65615b587f81
#
_entry.id   09cdabe8f0e4aac1de7a65615b587f81
#
_cell.length_a   1.000
_cell.length_b   1.000
_cell.length_c   1.000
_cell.angle_alpha   90.00
_cell.angle_beta   90.00
_cell.angle_gamma   90.00
#
_symmetry.space_group_name_H-M   'P 1'
#
loop_
_entity.id
_entity.type
_entity.pdbx_description
1 polymer ?
#
loop_
_entity_poly.entity_id
_entity_poly.type
_entity_poly.pdbx_seq_one_letter_code
_entity_poly.pdbx_strand_id
1 'polypeptide(L)'
;MELNDFKNYLHVDSDLTDDDSLIQSLMASAKEYIVNSTGKEWTESADTPLMLTCAKLLVAHWYSDRALVSKSNVQEYNHSITSMLRLIEMSDAYPEKAVRTE
;
A
#
# COMPACT_ATOMS: atom_id res chain seq x y z
N MET A 1 0.44 -9.61 -4.44
CA MET A 1 1.46 -8.90 -3.63
C MET A 1 2.51 -9.89 -3.17
N GLU A 2 3.74 -9.63 -3.52
CA GLU A 2 4.86 -10.51 -3.17
C GLU A 2 5.65 -9.91 -2.02
N LEU A 3 5.93 -10.71 -1.00
CA LEU A 3 6.70 -10.25 0.16
C LEU A 3 8.07 -9.72 -0.26
N ASN A 4 8.76 -10.42 -1.14
CA ASN A 4 10.09 -10.01 -1.56
C ASN A 4 10.10 -8.65 -2.29
N ASP A 5 9.05 -8.35 -3.05
CA ASP A 5 8.93 -7.04 -3.69
C ASP A 5 8.85 -5.93 -2.65
N PHE A 6 8.11 -6.15 -1.59
CA PHE A 6 8.00 -5.17 -0.52
C PHE A 6 9.30 -5.07 0.28
N LYS A 7 9.96 -6.21 0.53
CA LYS A 7 11.26 -6.19 1.21
C LYS A 7 12.30 -5.42 0.38
N ASN A 8 12.29 -5.62 -0.93
CA ASN A 8 13.18 -4.85 -1.81
C ASN A 8 12.88 -3.37 -1.75
N TYR A 9 11.61 -3.01 -1.78
CA TYR A 9 11.21 -1.61 -1.70
C TYR A 9 11.65 -0.97 -0.38
N LEU A 10 11.59 -1.74 0.70
CA LEU A 10 11.96 -1.27 2.04
C LEU A 10 13.48 -1.38 2.30
N HIS A 11 14.22 -1.90 1.38
CA HIS A 11 15.67 -2.16 1.52
C HIS A 11 15.98 -3.16 2.63
N VAL A 12 15.11 -4.16 2.77
CA VAL A 12 15.30 -5.27 3.71
C VAL A 12 15.81 -6.47 2.94
N ASP A 13 16.92 -7.05 3.39
CA ASP A 13 17.49 -8.23 2.73
C ASP A 13 16.50 -9.39 2.75
N SER A 14 16.44 -10.14 1.64
CA SER A 14 15.54 -11.29 1.55
C SER A 14 15.89 -12.38 2.57
N ASP A 15 17.14 -12.42 3.01
CA ASP A 15 17.60 -13.40 4.00
C ASP A 15 17.21 -13.02 5.43
N LEU A 16 16.84 -11.77 5.67
CA LEU A 16 16.38 -11.33 6.97
C LEU A 16 14.90 -11.61 7.12
N THR A 17 14.54 -12.46 8.05
CA THR A 17 13.15 -12.89 8.22
C THR A 17 12.50 -12.38 9.49
N ASP A 18 13.22 -11.59 10.28
CA ASP A 18 12.73 -11.13 11.59
C ASP A 18 11.44 -10.32 11.48
N ASP A 19 11.31 -9.53 10.43
CA ASP A 19 10.15 -8.65 10.24
C ASP A 19 9.17 -9.17 9.20
N ASP A 20 9.35 -10.37 8.68
CA ASP A 20 8.48 -10.89 7.63
C ASP A 20 7.00 -10.88 8.04
N SER A 21 6.69 -11.34 9.23
CA SER A 21 5.31 -11.33 9.73
C SER A 21 4.74 -9.92 9.82
N LEU A 22 5.56 -8.99 10.30
CA LEU A 22 5.14 -7.59 10.41
C LEU A 22 4.87 -7.01 9.03
N ILE A 23 5.81 -7.23 8.10
CA ILE A 23 5.66 -6.70 6.74
C ILE A 23 4.43 -7.29 6.07
N GLN A 24 4.18 -8.58 6.22
CA GLN A 24 2.99 -9.22 5.67
C GLN A 24 1.71 -8.64 6.26
N SER A 25 1.69 -8.36 7.55
CA SER A 25 0.54 -7.72 8.19
C SER A 25 0.32 -6.32 7.63
N LEU A 26 1.39 -5.57 7.43
CA LEU A 26 1.29 -4.22 6.86
C LEU A 26 0.81 -4.27 5.42
N MET A 27 1.25 -5.28 4.65
CA MET A 27 0.79 -5.47 3.27
C MET A 27 -0.72 -5.71 3.24
N ALA A 28 -1.21 -6.58 4.10
CA ALA A 28 -2.64 -6.87 4.18
C ALA A 28 -3.44 -5.63 4.59
N SER A 29 -2.92 -4.88 5.55
CA SER A 29 -3.56 -3.64 5.99
C SER A 29 -3.58 -2.58 4.91
N ALA A 30 -2.50 -2.48 4.14
CA ALA A 30 -2.43 -1.52 3.04
C ALA A 30 -3.45 -1.85 1.95
N LYS A 31 -3.57 -3.12 1.61
CA LYS A 31 -4.57 -3.57 0.64
C LYS A 31 -5.98 -3.18 1.10
N GLU A 32 -6.30 -3.50 2.35
CA GLU A 32 -7.61 -3.18 2.91
C GLU A 32 -7.86 -1.68 2.94
N TYR A 33 -6.86 -0.91 3.33
CA TYR A 33 -6.95 0.55 3.37
C TYR A 33 -7.27 1.13 2.00
N ILE A 34 -6.55 0.67 0.97
CA ILE A 34 -6.73 1.17 -0.39
C ILE A 34 -8.11 0.82 -0.93
N VAL A 35 -8.53 -0.44 -0.76
CA VAL A 35 -9.84 -0.89 -1.23
C VAL A 35 -10.96 -0.10 -0.56
N ASN A 36 -10.87 0.08 0.74
CA ASN A 36 -11.92 0.79 1.48
C ASN A 36 -11.92 2.29 1.21
N SER A 37 -10.75 2.87 0.96
CA SER A 37 -10.63 4.31 0.70
C SER A 37 -11.08 4.69 -0.71
N THR A 38 -10.89 3.81 -1.67
CA THR A 38 -11.17 4.10 -3.08
C THR A 38 -12.49 3.52 -3.56
N GLY A 39 -13.01 2.52 -2.86
CA GLY A 39 -14.17 1.77 -3.32
C GLY A 39 -13.89 0.88 -4.52
N LYS A 40 -12.63 0.64 -4.82
CA LYS A 40 -12.21 -0.19 -5.96
C LYS A 40 -11.77 -1.56 -5.48
N GLU A 41 -11.94 -2.57 -6.34
CA GLU A 41 -11.46 -3.92 -6.07
C GLU A 41 -9.95 -3.96 -6.21
N TRP A 42 -9.28 -4.75 -5.37
CA TRP A 42 -7.82 -4.88 -5.46
C TRP A 42 -7.42 -5.43 -6.82
N THR A 43 -6.55 -4.72 -7.52
CA THR A 43 -6.13 -5.06 -8.87
C THR A 43 -4.61 -5.01 -8.96
N GLU A 44 -4.01 -6.12 -9.36
CA GLU A 44 -2.58 -6.20 -9.66
C GLU A 44 -2.42 -6.53 -11.13
N SER A 45 -2.09 -5.55 -11.93
CA SER A 45 -1.90 -5.72 -13.36
C SER A 45 -0.73 -4.87 -13.82
N ALA A 46 -0.01 -5.33 -14.82
CA ALA A 46 1.08 -4.56 -15.39
C ALA A 46 0.59 -3.23 -15.96
N ASP A 47 -0.67 -3.19 -16.40
CA ASP A 47 -1.26 -1.98 -16.97
C ASP A 47 -1.80 -1.02 -15.90
N THR A 48 -1.94 -1.48 -14.66
CA THR A 48 -2.49 -0.67 -13.57
C THR A 48 -1.61 -0.79 -12.33
N PRO A 49 -0.37 -0.28 -12.37
CA PRO A 49 0.56 -0.45 -11.25
C PRO A 49 0.33 0.50 -10.07
N LEU A 50 -0.55 1.49 -10.22
CA LEU A 50 -0.69 2.54 -9.22
C LEU A 50 -1.16 2.01 -7.86
N MET A 51 -2.08 1.07 -7.87
CA MET A 51 -2.61 0.49 -6.63
C MET A 51 -1.52 -0.23 -5.84
N LEU A 52 -0.68 -1.01 -6.51
CA LEU A 52 0.43 -1.69 -5.87
C LEU A 52 1.49 -0.70 -5.37
N THR A 53 1.77 0.33 -6.16
CA THR A 53 2.71 1.38 -5.76
C THR A 53 2.22 2.10 -4.52
N CYS A 54 0.93 2.40 -4.46
CA CYS A 54 0.32 3.03 -3.29
C CYS A 54 0.46 2.12 -2.06
N ALA A 55 0.25 0.82 -2.23
CA ALA A 55 0.43 -0.14 -1.13
C ALA A 55 1.86 -0.15 -0.63
N LYS A 56 2.85 -0.10 -1.52
CA LYS A 56 4.25 -0.04 -1.13
C LYS A 56 4.56 1.22 -0.33
N LEU A 57 4.01 2.36 -0.73
CA LEU A 57 4.20 3.61 0.00
C LEU A 57 3.56 3.53 1.39
N LEU A 58 2.37 2.96 1.50
CA LEU A 58 1.72 2.80 2.79
C LEU A 58 2.52 1.89 3.71
N VAL A 59 2.97 0.77 3.20
CA VAL A 59 3.79 -0.16 3.98
C VAL A 59 5.07 0.52 4.43
N ALA A 60 5.74 1.23 3.54
CA ALA A 60 6.97 1.94 3.88
C ALA A 60 6.73 2.99 4.96
N HIS A 61 5.65 3.73 4.85
CA HIS A 61 5.28 4.73 5.85
C HIS A 61 5.06 4.10 7.23
N TRP A 62 4.25 3.06 7.28
CA TRP A 62 3.95 2.39 8.55
C TRP A 62 5.15 1.66 9.13
N TYR A 63 5.96 1.06 8.27
CA TYR A 63 7.17 0.36 8.70
C TYR A 63 8.17 1.34 9.30
N SER A 64 8.33 2.51 8.70
CA SER A 64 9.21 3.55 9.20
C SER A 64 8.70 4.18 10.49
N ASP A 65 7.38 4.34 10.61
CA ASP A 65 6.76 4.97 11.78
C ASP A 65 7.10 4.26 13.08
N ARG A 66 7.13 2.93 13.05
CA ARG A 66 7.42 2.19 14.26
C ARG A 66 8.86 2.35 14.71
N ALA A 67 9.74 2.83 13.82
CA ALA A 67 11.16 2.97 14.15
C ALA A 67 11.48 4.34 14.73
N LEU A 68 11.16 5.41 14.01
CA LEU A 68 11.35 6.77 14.51
C LEU A 68 11.04 7.73 13.40
N VAL A 69 10.15 8.62 13.63
CA VAL A 69 9.64 9.39 12.53
C VAL A 69 9.78 10.87 12.74
N SER A 70 10.28 11.55 11.74
CA SER A 70 10.19 12.97 11.62
C SER A 70 8.77 13.30 11.15
N LYS A 71 8.13 14.25 11.83
CA LYS A 71 6.75 14.64 11.51
C LYS A 71 6.62 15.16 10.09
N SER A 72 7.65 15.80 9.58
CA SER A 72 7.63 16.33 8.22
C SER A 72 7.54 15.22 7.18
N ASN A 73 8.23 14.11 7.41
CA ASN A 73 8.18 12.97 6.49
C ASN A 73 6.78 12.34 6.45
N VAL A 74 6.12 12.28 7.59
CA VAL A 74 4.76 11.75 7.66
C VAL A 74 3.82 12.56 6.78
N GLN A 75 3.94 13.89 6.82
CA GLN A 75 3.09 14.75 6.00
C GLN A 75 3.33 14.56 4.51
N GLU A 76 4.57 14.42 4.09
CA GLU A 76 4.89 14.19 2.69
C GLU A 76 4.29 12.88 2.17
N TYR A 77 4.43 11.81 2.94
CA TYR A 77 3.84 10.53 2.57
C TYR A 77 2.33 10.64 2.47
N ASN A 78 1.69 11.32 3.41
CA ASN A 78 0.25 11.47 3.40
C ASN A 78 -0.24 12.19 2.14
N HIS A 79 0.49 13.20 1.69
CA HIS A 79 0.15 13.92 0.47
C HIS A 79 0.21 13.01 -0.75
N SER A 80 1.30 12.27 -0.90
CA SER A 80 1.47 11.35 -2.02
C SER A 80 0.41 10.26 -2.01
N ILE A 81 0.14 9.69 -0.86
CA ILE A 81 -0.84 8.62 -0.70
C ILE A 81 -2.23 9.15 -1.05
N THR A 82 -2.61 10.32 -0.55
CA THR A 82 -3.92 10.90 -0.82
C THR A 82 -4.11 11.14 -2.32
N SER A 83 -3.09 11.66 -2.99
CA SER A 83 -3.16 11.89 -4.43
C SER A 83 -3.32 10.59 -5.20
N MET A 84 -2.59 9.55 -4.83
CA MET A 84 -2.70 8.24 -5.48
C MET A 84 -4.07 7.62 -5.26
N LEU A 85 -4.61 7.70 -4.04
CA LEU A 85 -5.93 7.17 -3.75
C LEU A 85 -6.99 7.84 -4.60
N ARG A 86 -6.89 9.16 -4.77
CA ARG A 86 -7.83 9.88 -5.61
C ARG A 86 -7.73 9.46 -7.07
N LEU A 87 -6.52 9.28 -7.58
CA LEU A 87 -6.33 8.83 -8.95
C LEU A 87 -6.90 7.44 -9.17
N ILE A 88 -6.72 6.54 -8.21
CA ILE A 88 -7.29 5.19 -8.28
C ILE A 88 -8.81 5.26 -8.27
N GLU A 89 -9.37 6.05 -7.36
CA GLU A 89 -10.82 6.20 -7.22
C GLU A 89 -11.46 6.70 -8.50
N MET A 90 -10.79 7.62 -9.20
CA MET A 90 -11.31 8.23 -10.41
C MET A 90 -10.99 7.45 -11.68
N SER A 91 -10.18 6.41 -11.58
CA SER A 91 -9.72 5.67 -12.75
C SER A 91 -10.71 4.60 -13.17
N ASP A 92 -11.03 4.53 -14.46
CA ASP A 92 -11.87 3.47 -15.01
C ASP A 92 -11.11 2.15 -15.15
N ALA A 93 -9.78 2.17 -15.01
CA ALA A 93 -8.96 0.97 -15.13
C ALA A 93 -9.10 0.03 -13.94
N TYR A 94 -9.61 0.53 -12.81
CA TYR A 94 -9.80 -0.28 -11.61
C TYR A 94 -11.29 -0.57 -11.43
N PRO A 95 -11.69 -1.85 -11.36
CA PRO A 95 -13.10 -2.18 -11.18
C PRO A 95 -13.60 -1.79 -9.81
N GLU A 96 -14.89 -1.50 -9.72
CA GLU A 96 -15.52 -1.16 -8.46
C GLU A 96 -15.61 -2.37 -7.55
N LYS A 97 -15.40 -2.11 -6.26
CA LYS A 97 -15.56 -3.14 -5.25
C LYS A 97 -17.01 -3.63 -5.24
N ALA A 98 -17.19 -4.95 -5.16
CA ALA A 98 -18.53 -5.52 -5.09
C ALA A 98 -19.25 -4.99 -3.86
N VAL A 99 -20.51 -4.55 -4.07
CA VAL A 99 -21.35 -4.08 -2.97
C VAL A 99 -21.92 -5.30 -2.27
N ARG A 100 -21.72 -5.37 -0.96
CA ARG A 100 -22.36 -6.40 -0.16
C ARG A 100 -23.79 -6.00 0.06
N THR A 101 -24.69 -6.85 -0.39
CA THR A 101 -26.08 -6.75 -0.01
C THR A 101 -26.30 -7.64 1.19
N GLU A 102 -26.75 -7.05 2.24
CA GLU A 102 -27.10 -7.83 3.43
C GLU A 102 -28.59 -7.87 3.61
#